data_f7ec3be2705c97d9bbf0c5d2de9e4237
#
_entry.id   f7ec3be2705c97d9bbf0c5d2de9e4237
#
_cell.length_a   1.000
_cell.length_b   1.000
_cell.length_c   1.000
_cell.angle_alpha   90.00
_cell.angle_beta   90.00
_cell.angle_gamma   90.00
#
_symmetry.space_group_name_H-M   'P 1'
#
loop_
_entity.id
_entity.type
_entity.pdbx_description
1 polymer ?
#
loop_
_entity_poly.entity_id
_entity_poly.type
_entity_poly.pdbx_seq_one_letter_code
_entity_poly.pdbx_strand_id
1 'polypeptide(L)'
;MKVLIVGGGGREHAIAWKVAKSPKVEKLYCAPGNAGIAEVAECVNIGVMEFDKLTAFARENQIDLTIIGPDDPLAAGAVDAFEAAGLRVFGPRKNAAILEASKAFSKDLMKKYGIPTAAYETFTSPEAALAYLETAKMPIVLKADGLALGKGVLICKDLEEAQEGVKTLMLDKQFGSAGDEIVIEEFMTGREVSVLSFVDGKTIKIMTSAQDHKRAKDGDQGLNTGGMGTFSPSPFYTAEVDAFCKEHIYQKTVDAMRAEGREFKGIIFFGLMLTADGPKVLEYNARFGDPETQVVLPRMKNDIVDLFEACIDGTLDQVDLHFEDNAAVCVVLASDGYPEHYEKGFPIHGLEHFKDADGYYVFHAGSKFDAEGQIVTNGGRVLGVTATGKTLKEARANAYTATEFITFDNKYMRHDIGKAIDEA
;
A
#
# COMPACT_ATOMS: atom_id res chain seq x y z
N MET A 1 23.60 -2.51 -13.22
CA MET A 1 23.57 -2.19 -11.76
C MET A 1 23.04 -3.38 -10.99
N LYS A 2 23.42 -3.47 -9.73
CA LYS A 2 22.89 -4.44 -8.78
C LYS A 2 21.87 -3.77 -7.87
N VAL A 3 20.71 -4.37 -7.72
CA VAL A 3 19.58 -3.79 -6.97
C VAL A 3 19.15 -4.72 -5.86
N LEU A 4 18.85 -4.16 -4.69
CA LEU A 4 18.27 -4.87 -3.55
C LEU A 4 16.88 -4.30 -3.27
N ILE A 5 15.89 -5.19 -3.16
CA ILE A 5 14.54 -4.84 -2.67
C ILE A 5 14.39 -5.39 -1.26
N VAL A 6 13.96 -4.56 -0.32
CA VAL A 6 13.67 -4.96 1.06
C VAL A 6 12.16 -5.16 1.19
N GLY A 7 11.77 -6.36 1.55
CA GLY A 7 10.37 -6.77 1.69
C GLY A 7 10.11 -8.17 1.14
N GLY A 8 8.91 -8.67 1.29
CA GLY A 8 8.57 -10.03 0.87
C GLY A 8 7.09 -10.26 0.58
N GLY A 9 6.33 -9.19 0.35
CA GLY A 9 4.91 -9.24 0.06
C GLY A 9 4.56 -9.10 -1.42
N GLY A 10 3.28 -9.04 -1.72
CA GLY A 10 2.78 -8.92 -3.09
C GLY A 10 3.23 -7.65 -3.79
N ARG A 11 3.24 -6.54 -3.07
CA ARG A 11 3.78 -5.26 -3.53
C ARG A 11 5.24 -5.39 -3.94
N GLU A 12 6.06 -6.00 -3.11
CA GLU A 12 7.49 -6.22 -3.40
C GLU A 12 7.69 -7.15 -4.58
N HIS A 13 6.83 -8.16 -4.75
CA HIS A 13 6.88 -9.01 -5.94
C HIS A 13 6.58 -8.22 -7.23
N ALA A 14 5.57 -7.37 -7.21
CA ALA A 14 5.25 -6.52 -8.37
C ALA A 14 6.41 -5.54 -8.69
N ILE A 15 7.02 -4.97 -7.65
CA ILE A 15 8.21 -4.10 -7.82
C ILE A 15 9.38 -4.90 -8.40
N ALA A 16 9.67 -6.08 -7.86
CA ALA A 16 10.76 -6.94 -8.34
C ALA A 16 10.55 -7.34 -9.80
N TRP A 17 9.33 -7.71 -10.15
CA TRP A 17 8.94 -8.03 -11.53
C TRP A 17 9.23 -6.85 -12.48
N LYS A 18 8.84 -5.65 -12.08
CA LYS A 18 9.05 -4.43 -12.89
C LYS A 18 10.52 -4.05 -12.99
N VAL A 19 11.26 -4.11 -11.88
CA VAL A 19 12.70 -3.82 -11.83
C VAL A 19 13.49 -4.80 -12.69
N ALA A 20 13.12 -6.07 -12.68
CA ALA A 20 13.79 -7.12 -13.49
C ALA A 20 13.67 -6.87 -15.00
N LYS A 21 12.71 -6.06 -15.45
CA LYS A 21 12.55 -5.68 -16.86
C LYS A 21 13.49 -4.56 -17.29
N SER A 22 14.11 -3.85 -16.34
CA SER A 22 15.03 -2.77 -16.66
C SER A 22 16.33 -3.30 -17.28
N PRO A 23 16.74 -2.78 -18.46
CA PRO A 23 18.03 -3.16 -19.05
C PRO A 23 19.24 -2.68 -18.25
N LYS A 24 19.04 -1.79 -17.28
CA LYS A 24 20.09 -1.33 -16.37
C LYS A 24 20.44 -2.34 -15.28
N VAL A 25 19.54 -3.28 -14.98
CA VAL A 25 19.70 -4.23 -13.87
C VAL A 25 20.35 -5.51 -14.35
N GLU A 26 21.54 -5.79 -13.85
CA GLU A 26 22.26 -7.04 -14.13
C GLU A 26 22.02 -8.10 -13.06
N LYS A 27 21.74 -7.70 -11.81
CA LYS A 27 21.46 -8.59 -10.71
C LYS A 27 20.45 -7.97 -9.75
N LEU A 28 19.44 -8.75 -9.39
CA LEU A 28 18.40 -8.36 -8.45
C LEU A 28 18.41 -9.29 -7.22
N TYR A 29 18.41 -8.68 -6.03
CA TYR A 29 18.25 -9.36 -4.75
C TYR A 29 16.98 -8.87 -4.07
N CYS A 30 16.39 -9.71 -3.24
CA CYS A 30 15.26 -9.35 -2.37
C CYS A 30 15.44 -9.95 -0.98
N ALA A 31 15.21 -9.17 0.05
CA ALA A 31 15.36 -9.62 1.44
C ALA A 31 14.09 -9.28 2.26
N PRO A 32 13.38 -10.28 2.79
CA PRO A 32 13.62 -11.73 2.65
C PRO A 32 13.06 -12.34 1.36
N GLY A 33 12.19 -11.63 0.63
CA GLY A 33 11.51 -12.16 -0.55
C GLY A 33 10.42 -13.18 -0.22
N ASN A 34 9.99 -13.90 -1.25
CA ASN A 34 9.05 -15.02 -1.16
C ASN A 34 9.27 -15.98 -2.33
N ALA A 35 8.46 -17.04 -2.42
CA ALA A 35 8.64 -18.06 -3.45
C ALA A 35 8.43 -17.54 -4.89
N GLY A 36 7.57 -16.54 -5.09
CA GLY A 36 7.37 -15.93 -6.41
C GLY A 36 8.49 -14.97 -6.78
N ILE A 37 8.95 -14.16 -5.83
CA ILE A 37 10.08 -13.25 -6.03
C ILE A 37 11.35 -14.02 -6.43
N ALA A 38 11.52 -15.24 -5.91
CA ALA A 38 12.66 -16.10 -6.24
C ALA A 38 12.79 -16.42 -7.75
N GLU A 39 11.73 -16.25 -8.52
CA GLU A 39 11.78 -16.43 -9.98
C GLU A 39 12.52 -15.29 -10.70
N VAL A 40 12.53 -14.10 -10.12
CA VAL A 40 13.12 -12.89 -10.75
C VAL A 40 14.28 -12.31 -9.94
N ALA A 41 14.50 -12.74 -8.71
CA ALA A 41 15.52 -12.21 -7.81
C ALA A 41 16.14 -13.34 -6.97
N GLU A 42 17.34 -13.10 -6.49
CA GLU A 42 17.94 -13.95 -5.46
C GLU A 42 17.42 -13.50 -4.09
N CYS A 43 16.68 -14.36 -3.42
CA CYS A 43 16.15 -14.09 -2.09
C CYS A 43 17.25 -14.32 -1.02
N VAL A 44 17.36 -13.36 -0.11
CA VAL A 44 18.36 -13.37 0.97
C VAL A 44 17.62 -13.37 2.31
N ASN A 45 17.94 -14.30 3.18
CA ASN A 45 17.29 -14.46 4.48
C ASN A 45 17.74 -13.39 5.48
N ILE A 46 17.34 -12.16 5.24
CA ILE A 46 17.53 -11.04 6.15
C ILE A 46 16.16 -10.38 6.36
N GLY A 47 15.77 -10.17 7.61
CA GLY A 47 14.52 -9.51 7.97
C GLY A 47 14.52 -8.02 7.64
N VAL A 48 13.34 -7.46 7.36
CA VAL A 48 13.19 -6.06 6.94
C VAL A 48 13.62 -5.03 8.00
N MET A 49 13.67 -5.43 9.26
CA MET A 49 14.09 -4.58 10.39
C MET A 49 15.56 -4.78 10.79
N GLU A 50 16.27 -5.68 10.15
CA GLU A 50 17.68 -5.98 10.46
C GLU A 50 18.62 -5.04 9.66
N PHE A 51 18.58 -3.74 9.98
CA PHE A 51 19.25 -2.70 9.19
C PHE A 51 20.77 -2.90 9.10
N ASP A 52 21.41 -3.34 10.18
CA ASP A 52 22.87 -3.60 10.19
C ASP A 52 23.24 -4.72 9.21
N LYS A 53 22.44 -5.78 9.16
CA LYS A 53 22.65 -6.90 8.23
C LYS A 53 22.34 -6.50 6.80
N LEU A 54 21.26 -5.70 6.59
CA LEU A 54 20.89 -5.20 5.25
C LEU A 54 21.96 -4.30 4.68
N THR A 55 22.47 -3.33 5.45
CA THR A 55 23.53 -2.42 4.99
C THR A 55 24.86 -3.14 4.78
N ALA A 56 25.21 -4.10 5.63
CA ALA A 56 26.39 -4.96 5.44
C ALA A 56 26.29 -5.77 4.15
N PHE A 57 25.15 -6.41 3.92
CA PHE A 57 24.90 -7.15 2.67
C PHE A 57 25.04 -6.26 1.44
N ALA A 58 24.46 -5.05 1.49
CA ALA A 58 24.52 -4.11 0.38
C ALA A 58 25.95 -3.66 0.06
N ARG A 59 26.80 -3.45 1.08
CA ARG A 59 28.23 -3.14 0.88
C ARG A 59 28.99 -4.32 0.31
N GLU A 60 28.86 -5.48 0.91
CA GLU A 60 29.60 -6.70 0.54
C GLU A 60 29.29 -7.14 -0.89
N ASN A 61 28.04 -6.93 -1.33
CA ASN A 61 27.58 -7.32 -2.66
C ASN A 61 27.58 -6.16 -3.66
N GLN A 62 28.14 -5.00 -3.28
CA GLN A 62 28.23 -3.82 -4.16
C GLN A 62 26.90 -3.40 -4.76
N ILE A 63 25.86 -3.34 -3.93
CA ILE A 63 24.54 -2.91 -4.36
C ILE A 63 24.55 -1.43 -4.76
N ASP A 64 24.07 -1.14 -5.96
CA ASP A 64 24.02 0.22 -6.52
C ASP A 64 22.76 0.98 -6.08
N LEU A 65 21.66 0.27 -5.82
CA LEU A 65 20.39 0.87 -5.45
C LEU A 65 19.61 -0.11 -4.55
N THR A 66 19.11 0.39 -3.42
CA THR A 66 18.22 -0.36 -2.53
C THR A 66 16.85 0.32 -2.49
N ILE A 67 15.78 -0.49 -2.53
CA ILE A 67 14.38 -0.04 -2.49
C ILE A 67 13.75 -0.61 -1.23
N ILE A 68 13.24 0.24 -0.36
CA ILE A 68 12.53 -0.18 0.86
C ILE A 68 11.04 -0.25 0.55
N GLY A 69 10.45 -1.44 0.63
CA GLY A 69 9.06 -1.67 0.26
C GLY A 69 8.03 -1.40 1.37
N PRO A 70 8.14 -2.02 2.56
CA PRO A 70 7.10 -1.95 3.57
C PRO A 70 7.21 -0.74 4.51
N ASP A 71 6.12 -0.48 5.21
CA ASP A 71 5.96 0.67 6.11
C ASP A 71 6.81 0.60 7.39
N ASP A 72 6.87 -0.54 8.05
CA ASP A 72 7.59 -0.69 9.32
C ASP A 72 9.06 -0.27 9.25
N PRO A 73 9.88 -0.76 8.30
CA PRO A 73 11.26 -0.33 8.20
C PRO A 73 11.40 1.15 7.81
N LEU A 74 10.50 1.69 6.99
CA LEU A 74 10.51 3.11 6.65
C LEU A 74 10.29 3.99 7.88
N ALA A 75 9.26 3.65 8.66
CA ALA A 75 8.95 4.36 9.91
C ALA A 75 10.05 4.23 10.97
N ALA A 76 10.80 3.13 10.95
CA ALA A 76 11.90 2.87 11.89
C ALA A 76 13.25 3.46 11.47
N GLY A 77 13.37 4.04 10.25
CA GLY A 77 14.58 4.72 9.80
C GLY A 77 15.51 3.89 8.93
N ALA A 78 14.98 2.91 8.18
CA ALA A 78 15.79 2.11 7.25
C ALA A 78 16.56 2.97 6.25
N VAL A 79 15.90 3.98 5.67
CA VAL A 79 16.54 4.89 4.70
C VAL A 79 17.68 5.67 5.34
N ASP A 80 17.48 6.18 6.55
CA ASP A 80 18.52 6.88 7.33
C ASP A 80 19.73 5.96 7.56
N ALA A 81 19.51 4.70 7.87
CA ALA A 81 20.59 3.73 8.08
C ALA A 81 21.39 3.48 6.80
N PHE A 82 20.73 3.34 5.65
CA PHE A 82 21.40 3.17 4.36
C PHE A 82 22.20 4.43 3.96
N GLU A 83 21.62 5.61 4.12
CA GLU A 83 22.30 6.88 3.83
C GLU A 83 23.52 7.07 4.72
N ALA A 84 23.42 6.78 6.03
CA ALA A 84 24.53 6.84 6.96
C ALA A 84 25.66 5.87 6.59
N ALA A 85 25.33 4.78 5.92
CA ALA A 85 26.31 3.82 5.39
C ALA A 85 26.88 4.22 4.03
N GLY A 86 26.49 5.36 3.47
CA GLY A 86 26.92 5.82 2.16
C GLY A 86 26.27 5.07 0.99
N LEU A 87 25.15 4.42 1.22
CA LEU A 87 24.45 3.59 0.23
C LEU A 87 23.27 4.35 -0.36
N ARG A 88 23.10 4.21 -1.67
CA ARG A 88 21.99 4.82 -2.40
C ARG A 88 20.71 4.05 -2.15
N VAL A 89 19.66 4.73 -1.71
CA VAL A 89 18.41 4.09 -1.26
C VAL A 89 17.18 4.90 -1.69
N PHE A 90 16.12 4.19 -2.07
CA PHE A 90 14.82 4.77 -2.41
C PHE A 90 13.83 4.55 -1.27
N GLY A 91 13.24 5.63 -0.82
CA GLY A 91 12.23 5.68 0.21
C GLY A 91 12.35 6.95 1.06
N PRO A 92 11.31 7.30 1.82
CA PRO A 92 11.38 8.45 2.72
C PRO A 92 12.24 8.16 3.94
N ARG A 93 12.96 9.18 4.40
CA ARG A 93 13.63 9.15 5.70
C ARG A 93 12.59 9.05 6.81
N LYS A 94 13.02 8.64 7.99
CA LYS A 94 12.15 8.49 9.15
C LYS A 94 11.34 9.76 9.44
N ASN A 95 11.96 10.94 9.35
CA ASN A 95 11.28 12.21 9.60
C ASN A 95 10.17 12.51 8.59
N ALA A 96 10.24 11.98 7.38
CA ALA A 96 9.20 12.13 6.35
C ALA A 96 8.19 10.97 6.37
N ALA A 97 8.62 9.77 6.72
CA ALA A 97 7.75 8.61 6.88
C ALA A 97 6.69 8.78 7.98
N ILE A 98 6.83 9.77 8.84
CA ILE A 98 5.83 10.16 9.84
C ILE A 98 4.48 10.50 9.19
N LEU A 99 4.47 10.87 7.92
CA LEU A 99 3.23 11.14 7.17
C LEU A 99 2.26 9.94 7.22
N GLU A 100 2.78 8.71 7.24
CA GLU A 100 2.03 7.48 7.47
C GLU A 100 2.09 7.02 8.93
N ALA A 101 3.24 7.13 9.56
CA ALA A 101 3.48 6.60 10.90
C ALA A 101 2.66 7.31 11.98
N SER A 102 2.26 8.56 11.77
CA SER A 102 1.40 9.31 12.69
C SER A 102 0.22 9.92 11.98
N LYS A 103 -0.97 9.43 12.29
CA LYS A 103 -2.23 9.98 11.78
C LYS A 103 -2.51 11.38 12.35
N ALA A 104 -2.16 11.60 13.61
CA ALA A 104 -2.26 12.92 14.23
C ALA A 104 -1.39 13.95 13.50
N PHE A 105 -0.14 13.60 13.19
CA PHE A 105 0.74 14.46 12.42
C PHE A 105 0.14 14.81 11.05
N SER A 106 -0.32 13.81 10.31
CA SER A 106 -0.86 14.04 8.96
C SER A 106 -2.14 14.89 8.98
N LYS A 107 -2.99 14.71 10.00
CA LYS A 107 -4.19 15.54 10.19
C LYS A 107 -3.82 16.99 10.50
N ASP A 108 -2.89 17.22 11.41
CA ASP A 108 -2.42 18.56 11.74
C ASP A 108 -1.75 19.25 10.56
N LEU A 109 -0.97 18.49 9.78
CA LEU A 109 -0.36 18.99 8.53
C LEU A 109 -1.44 19.46 7.54
N MET A 110 -2.45 18.64 7.29
CA MET A 110 -3.52 18.98 6.36
C MET A 110 -4.31 20.21 6.82
N LYS A 111 -4.61 20.29 8.11
CA LYS A 111 -5.29 21.45 8.70
C LYS A 111 -4.46 22.73 8.55
N LYS A 112 -3.16 22.66 8.87
CA LYS A 112 -2.25 23.81 8.81
C LYS A 112 -2.10 24.36 7.39
N TYR A 113 -2.03 23.50 6.40
CA TYR A 113 -1.78 23.88 5.00
C TYR A 113 -3.02 23.90 4.12
N GLY A 114 -4.20 23.73 4.70
CA GLY A 114 -5.45 23.84 3.97
C GLY A 114 -5.70 22.71 2.96
N ILE A 115 -5.23 21.50 3.25
CA ILE A 115 -5.46 20.32 2.43
C ILE A 115 -6.80 19.68 2.87
N PRO A 116 -7.75 19.44 1.94
CA PRO A 116 -9.07 18.91 2.30
C PRO A 116 -8.99 17.52 2.94
N THR A 117 -9.57 17.39 4.12
CA THR A 117 -9.71 16.13 4.86
C THR A 117 -10.91 16.19 5.80
N ALA A 118 -11.28 15.08 6.42
CA ALA A 118 -12.34 15.02 7.42
C ALA A 118 -12.03 15.93 8.64
N ALA A 119 -13.04 16.57 9.20
CA ALA A 119 -12.91 17.28 10.46
C ALA A 119 -12.53 16.29 11.57
N TYR A 120 -11.64 16.70 12.45
CA TYR A 120 -11.05 15.81 13.46
C TYR A 120 -10.64 16.53 14.72
N GLU A 121 -10.44 15.75 15.78
CA GLU A 121 -9.74 16.13 17.01
C GLU A 121 -8.83 14.98 17.47
N THR A 122 -7.76 15.31 18.16
CA THR A 122 -6.83 14.32 18.72
C THR A 122 -6.91 14.28 20.23
N PHE A 123 -6.73 13.09 20.81
CA PHE A 123 -6.84 12.88 22.26
C PHE A 123 -5.74 11.96 22.76
N THR A 124 -5.09 12.36 23.84
CA THR A 124 -4.16 11.54 24.63
C THR A 124 -4.77 11.09 25.96
N SER A 125 -5.94 11.66 26.32
CA SER A 125 -6.69 11.35 27.54
C SER A 125 -7.98 10.62 27.18
N PRO A 126 -8.21 9.40 27.72
CA PRO A 126 -9.48 8.69 27.52
C PRO A 126 -10.69 9.49 28.01
N GLU A 127 -10.55 10.22 29.11
CA GLU A 127 -11.62 11.04 29.71
C GLU A 127 -12.01 12.19 28.76
N ALA A 128 -11.01 12.86 28.17
CA ALA A 128 -11.25 13.94 27.22
C ALA A 128 -11.90 13.42 25.93
N ALA A 129 -11.48 12.25 25.43
CA ALA A 129 -12.08 11.60 24.27
C ALA A 129 -13.56 11.25 24.52
N LEU A 130 -13.85 10.65 25.68
CA LEU A 130 -15.22 10.30 26.08
C LEU A 130 -16.11 11.54 26.20
N ALA A 131 -15.60 12.63 26.79
CA ALA A 131 -16.34 13.90 26.90
C ALA A 131 -16.66 14.49 25.53
N TYR A 132 -15.71 14.45 24.59
CA TYR A 132 -15.91 14.90 23.20
C TYR A 132 -17.03 14.13 22.51
N LEU A 133 -17.09 12.80 22.71
CA LEU A 133 -18.08 11.93 22.06
C LEU A 133 -19.51 12.26 22.48
N GLU A 134 -19.74 12.81 23.68
CA GLU A 134 -21.08 13.16 24.18
C GLU A 134 -21.80 14.17 23.27
N THR A 135 -21.05 15.02 22.56
CA THR A 135 -21.60 16.05 21.66
C THR A 135 -21.25 15.80 20.20
N ALA A 136 -20.52 14.72 19.89
CA ALA A 136 -20.11 14.41 18.55
C ALA A 136 -21.26 13.83 17.71
N LYS A 137 -21.23 14.13 16.41
CA LYS A 137 -22.21 13.60 15.46
C LYS A 137 -21.86 12.17 15.09
N MET A 138 -22.86 11.28 15.09
CA MET A 138 -22.70 9.89 14.68
C MET A 138 -23.21 9.68 13.25
N PRO A 139 -22.66 8.71 12.47
CA PRO A 139 -21.52 7.85 12.86
C PRO A 139 -20.20 8.63 12.93
N ILE A 140 -19.20 8.03 13.61
CA ILE A 140 -17.89 8.66 13.83
C ILE A 140 -16.77 7.63 13.66
N VAL A 141 -15.54 8.11 13.38
CA VAL A 141 -14.38 7.23 13.16
C VAL A 141 -13.33 7.50 14.23
N LEU A 142 -12.87 6.43 14.88
CA LEU A 142 -11.76 6.44 15.81
C LEU A 142 -10.56 5.75 15.18
N LYS A 143 -9.40 6.40 15.21
CA LYS A 143 -8.15 5.86 14.65
C LYS A 143 -7.06 5.90 15.72
N ALA A 144 -6.44 4.76 16.00
CA ALA A 144 -5.21 4.73 16.79
C ALA A 144 -4.10 5.44 16.01
N ASP A 145 -3.31 6.25 16.69
CA ASP A 145 -2.11 6.84 16.09
C ASP A 145 -1.04 5.75 15.91
N GLY A 146 -0.30 5.78 14.82
CA GLY A 146 0.69 4.76 14.50
C GLY A 146 0.23 3.77 13.44
N LEU A 147 1.09 2.81 13.12
CA LEU A 147 0.90 1.94 11.97
C LEU A 147 -0.23 0.90 12.14
N ALA A 148 -0.43 0.34 13.31
CA ALA A 148 -1.53 -0.56 13.69
C ALA A 148 -1.99 -1.57 12.61
N LEU A 149 -1.20 -1.83 11.58
CA LEU A 149 -1.45 -2.73 10.44
C LEU A 149 -2.82 -2.52 9.75
N GLY A 150 -3.30 -1.27 9.74
CA GLY A 150 -4.62 -0.92 9.20
C GLY A 150 -5.82 -1.38 10.05
N LYS A 151 -5.56 -1.98 11.21
CA LYS A 151 -6.61 -2.52 12.09
C LYS A 151 -7.05 -1.52 13.17
N GLY A 152 -6.29 -0.45 13.37
CA GLY A 152 -6.56 0.57 14.38
C GLY A 152 -7.63 1.59 13.98
N VAL A 153 -8.51 1.26 13.04
CA VAL A 153 -9.60 2.13 12.56
C VAL A 153 -10.94 1.50 12.94
N LEU A 154 -11.72 2.24 13.73
CA LEU A 154 -13.05 1.81 14.19
C LEU A 154 -14.10 2.79 13.66
N ILE A 155 -15.07 2.28 12.89
CA ILE A 155 -16.24 3.03 12.46
C ILE A 155 -17.36 2.74 13.45
N CYS A 156 -17.78 3.76 14.19
CA CYS A 156 -18.75 3.63 15.27
C CYS A 156 -20.10 4.24 14.85
N LYS A 157 -21.16 3.44 14.86
CA LYS A 157 -22.51 3.85 14.42
C LYS A 157 -23.18 4.79 15.40
N ASP A 158 -22.94 4.55 16.68
CA ASP A 158 -23.56 5.25 17.79
C ASP A 158 -22.58 5.54 18.91
N LEU A 159 -23.09 6.26 19.95
CA LEU A 159 -22.27 6.67 21.10
C LEU A 159 -21.72 5.46 21.86
N GLU A 160 -22.51 4.41 22.04
CA GLU A 160 -22.09 3.22 22.79
C GLU A 160 -20.91 2.52 22.11
N GLU A 161 -20.98 2.31 20.78
CA GLU A 161 -19.87 1.75 20.00
C GLU A 161 -18.63 2.66 20.09
N ALA A 162 -18.82 3.97 20.04
CA ALA A 162 -17.71 4.93 20.10
C ALA A 162 -17.03 4.93 21.48
N GLN A 163 -17.80 4.86 22.56
CA GLN A 163 -17.27 4.75 23.93
C GLN A 163 -16.50 3.44 24.12
N GLU A 164 -17.03 2.33 23.64
CA GLU A 164 -16.32 1.05 23.67
C GLU A 164 -15.05 1.09 22.82
N GLY A 165 -15.09 1.81 21.69
CA GLY A 165 -13.92 2.03 20.83
C GLY A 165 -12.80 2.77 21.56
N VAL A 166 -13.11 3.81 22.30
CA VAL A 166 -12.11 4.53 23.12
C VAL A 166 -11.49 3.59 24.16
N LYS A 167 -12.32 2.79 24.82
CA LYS A 167 -11.85 1.79 25.77
C LYS A 167 -10.88 0.79 25.12
N THR A 168 -11.27 0.23 23.99
CA THR A 168 -10.47 -0.74 23.24
C THR A 168 -9.10 -0.17 22.84
N LEU A 169 -9.08 1.06 22.32
CA LEU A 169 -7.87 1.67 21.79
C LEU A 169 -6.97 2.22 22.89
N MET A 170 -7.53 2.95 23.87
CA MET A 170 -6.76 3.73 24.83
C MET A 170 -6.56 3.04 26.18
N LEU A 171 -7.53 2.27 26.64
CA LEU A 171 -7.48 1.61 27.97
C LEU A 171 -6.98 0.17 27.85
N ASP A 172 -7.60 -0.64 27.00
CA ASP A 172 -7.18 -2.03 26.79
C ASP A 172 -5.93 -2.14 25.94
N LYS A 173 -5.58 -1.07 25.24
CA LYS A 173 -4.38 -0.95 24.37
C LYS A 173 -4.23 -2.13 23.40
N GLN A 174 -5.30 -2.46 22.72
CA GLN A 174 -5.32 -3.57 21.75
C GLN A 174 -4.19 -3.45 20.71
N PHE A 175 -3.76 -2.23 20.38
CA PHE A 175 -2.68 -1.95 19.43
C PHE A 175 -1.44 -1.37 20.12
N GLY A 176 -1.23 -1.69 21.40
CA GLY A 176 -0.07 -1.23 22.16
C GLY A 176 0.01 0.29 22.27
N SER A 177 1.22 0.82 22.09
CA SER A 177 1.49 2.27 22.18
C SER A 177 0.81 3.10 21.09
N ALA A 178 0.35 2.47 19.99
CA ALA A 178 -0.44 3.17 18.97
C ALA A 178 -1.76 3.74 19.55
N GLY A 179 -2.27 3.17 20.65
CA GLY A 179 -3.44 3.65 21.35
C GLY A 179 -3.16 4.76 22.38
N ASP A 180 -1.92 5.19 22.56
CA ASP A 180 -1.58 6.29 23.49
C ASP A 180 -2.17 7.62 23.00
N GLU A 181 -2.36 7.78 21.73
CA GLU A 181 -3.05 8.90 21.10
C GLU A 181 -4.04 8.37 20.07
N ILE A 182 -5.22 8.98 20.02
CA ILE A 182 -6.22 8.64 18.99
C ILE A 182 -6.67 9.89 18.23
N VAL A 183 -7.07 9.68 17.00
CA VAL A 183 -7.75 10.67 16.18
C VAL A 183 -9.22 10.28 16.11
N ILE A 184 -10.10 11.23 16.46
CA ILE A 184 -11.54 11.10 16.27
C ILE A 184 -11.92 12.01 15.12
N GLU A 185 -12.51 11.44 14.06
CA GLU A 185 -12.86 12.20 12.88
C GLU A 185 -14.28 11.91 12.38
N GLU A 186 -14.84 12.89 11.66
CA GLU A 186 -16.15 12.73 11.05
C GLU A 186 -16.14 11.54 10.08
N PHE A 187 -17.26 10.85 10.00
CA PHE A 187 -17.47 9.80 9.02
C PHE A 187 -17.77 10.44 7.65
N MET A 188 -16.87 10.25 6.70
CA MET A 188 -17.07 10.69 5.33
C MET A 188 -17.81 9.62 4.52
N THR A 189 -18.72 10.07 3.67
CA THR A 189 -19.40 9.20 2.71
C THR A 189 -18.96 9.56 1.30
N GLY A 190 -18.87 8.57 0.45
CA GLY A 190 -18.43 8.74 -0.92
C GLY A 190 -17.78 7.48 -1.44
N ARG A 191 -16.95 7.62 -2.45
CA ARG A 191 -16.24 6.52 -3.07
C ARG A 191 -14.75 6.66 -2.82
N GLU A 192 -14.14 5.60 -2.30
CA GLU A 192 -12.70 5.58 -2.06
C GLU A 192 -11.94 5.33 -3.36
N VAL A 193 -10.86 6.08 -3.56
CA VAL A 193 -9.94 5.91 -4.69
C VAL A 193 -8.51 6.02 -4.17
N SER A 194 -7.63 5.21 -4.71
CA SER A 194 -6.20 5.21 -4.37
C SER A 194 -5.39 5.83 -5.50
N VAL A 195 -4.50 6.76 -5.16
CA VAL A 195 -3.57 7.37 -6.12
C VAL A 195 -2.16 7.32 -5.55
N LEU A 196 -1.28 6.61 -6.24
CA LEU A 196 0.13 6.52 -5.90
C LEU A 196 0.90 7.61 -6.66
N SER A 197 1.99 8.09 -6.08
CA SER A 197 2.83 9.11 -6.69
C SER A 197 4.30 8.90 -6.39
N PHE A 198 5.16 9.31 -7.33
CA PHE A 198 6.59 9.49 -7.10
C PHE A 198 6.85 10.92 -6.64
N VAL A 199 7.74 11.07 -5.66
CA VAL A 199 8.10 12.39 -5.08
C VAL A 199 9.60 12.47 -4.90
N ASP A 200 10.20 13.59 -5.33
CA ASP A 200 11.64 13.85 -5.23
C ASP A 200 12.01 14.96 -4.23
N GLY A 201 11.09 15.30 -3.34
CA GLY A 201 11.23 16.42 -2.40
C GLY A 201 10.61 17.72 -2.87
N LYS A 202 10.48 17.92 -4.16
CA LYS A 202 9.91 19.14 -4.78
C LYS A 202 8.81 18.83 -5.76
N THR A 203 9.06 17.88 -6.65
CA THR A 203 8.16 17.48 -7.74
C THR A 203 7.40 16.23 -7.34
N ILE A 204 6.13 16.19 -7.70
CA ILE A 204 5.28 15.02 -7.58
C ILE A 204 4.79 14.60 -8.96
N LYS A 205 4.86 13.31 -9.26
CA LYS A 205 4.33 12.70 -10.49
C LYS A 205 3.31 11.65 -10.12
N ILE A 206 2.08 11.83 -10.57
CA ILE A 206 0.93 11.01 -10.20
C ILE A 206 0.85 9.80 -11.14
N MET A 207 0.70 8.62 -10.55
CA MET A 207 0.42 7.39 -11.30
C MET A 207 -1.06 7.28 -11.61
N THR A 208 -1.43 6.31 -12.44
CA THR A 208 -2.82 5.97 -12.72
C THR A 208 -3.56 5.59 -11.44
N SER A 209 -4.85 5.93 -11.37
CA SER A 209 -5.69 5.63 -10.20
C SER A 209 -5.96 4.15 -10.04
N ALA A 210 -6.30 3.73 -8.84
CA ALA A 210 -6.74 2.39 -8.52
C ALA A 210 -7.88 2.43 -7.50
N GLN A 211 -8.61 1.34 -7.36
CA GLN A 211 -9.68 1.24 -6.39
C GLN A 211 -9.62 -0.14 -5.73
N ASP A 212 -9.50 -0.14 -4.40
CA ASP A 212 -9.31 -1.33 -3.58
C ASP A 212 -10.60 -1.75 -2.88
N HIS A 213 -10.62 -2.96 -2.35
CA HIS A 213 -11.72 -3.59 -1.63
C HIS A 213 -11.22 -4.04 -0.26
N LYS A 214 -11.50 -3.27 0.78
CA LYS A 214 -10.91 -3.45 2.13
C LYS A 214 -11.57 -4.54 2.96
N ARG A 215 -12.86 -4.84 2.74
CA ARG A 215 -13.58 -5.83 3.53
C ARG A 215 -13.26 -7.26 3.10
N ALA A 216 -13.24 -8.17 4.07
CA ALA A 216 -12.86 -9.57 3.85
C ALA A 216 -13.86 -10.34 3.00
N LYS A 217 -15.15 -10.01 3.07
CA LYS A 217 -16.25 -10.81 2.49
C LYS A 217 -16.99 -10.04 1.39
N ASP A 218 -17.66 -10.81 0.53
CA ASP A 218 -18.54 -10.28 -0.50
C ASP A 218 -19.57 -9.30 0.08
N GLY A 219 -19.98 -8.32 -0.72
CA GLY A 219 -20.91 -7.27 -0.32
C GLY A 219 -20.33 -6.29 0.68
N ASP A 220 -19.01 -6.14 0.73
CA ASP A 220 -18.29 -5.29 1.68
C ASP A 220 -18.65 -5.63 3.13
N GLN A 221 -18.69 -6.89 3.43
CA GLN A 221 -18.97 -7.42 4.76
C GLN A 221 -17.69 -7.95 5.44
N GLY A 222 -17.79 -8.20 6.73
CA GLY A 222 -16.71 -8.74 7.52
C GLY A 222 -15.71 -7.68 7.98
N LEU A 223 -14.54 -8.14 8.41
CA LEU A 223 -13.48 -7.29 8.96
C LEU A 223 -12.72 -6.54 7.87
N ASN A 224 -12.14 -5.41 8.24
CA ASN A 224 -11.17 -4.73 7.39
C ASN A 224 -9.91 -5.58 7.23
N THR A 225 -9.34 -5.51 6.02
CA THR A 225 -8.12 -6.23 5.65
C THR A 225 -7.12 -5.28 5.02
N GLY A 226 -5.99 -5.82 4.58
CA GLY A 226 -5.03 -5.09 3.76
C GLY A 226 -5.50 -4.81 2.33
N GLY A 227 -6.60 -5.45 1.91
CA GLY A 227 -7.17 -5.37 0.57
C GLY A 227 -7.39 -6.76 -0.03
N MET A 228 -8.57 -7.00 -0.56
CA MET A 228 -8.98 -8.30 -1.14
C MET A 228 -8.98 -8.29 -2.66
N GLY A 229 -8.64 -7.19 -3.26
CA GLY A 229 -8.59 -7.02 -4.69
C GLY A 229 -8.70 -5.56 -5.09
N THR A 230 -8.27 -5.25 -6.31
CA THR A 230 -8.18 -3.89 -6.79
C THR A 230 -8.30 -3.84 -8.30
N PHE A 231 -8.62 -2.69 -8.84
CA PHE A 231 -8.62 -2.46 -10.28
C PHE A 231 -8.06 -1.07 -10.63
N SER A 232 -7.60 -0.91 -11.83
CA SER A 232 -7.04 0.33 -12.38
C SER A 232 -7.35 0.46 -13.87
N PRO A 233 -7.72 1.66 -14.36
CA PRO A 233 -7.96 2.88 -13.59
C PRO A 233 -9.34 2.87 -12.92
N SER A 234 -9.55 3.75 -11.93
CA SER A 234 -10.90 3.97 -11.38
C SER A 234 -11.72 4.86 -12.35
N PRO A 235 -12.90 4.43 -12.79
CA PRO A 235 -13.74 5.25 -13.67
C PRO A 235 -14.32 6.46 -12.95
N PHE A 236 -14.26 6.49 -11.62
CA PHE A 236 -14.74 7.60 -10.79
C PHE A 236 -13.68 8.68 -10.58
N TYR A 237 -12.44 8.39 -10.87
CA TYR A 237 -11.34 9.36 -10.88
C TYR A 237 -11.33 10.07 -12.22
N THR A 238 -12.19 11.06 -12.36
CA THR A 238 -12.39 11.82 -13.60
C THR A 238 -11.30 12.88 -13.79
N ALA A 239 -11.23 13.47 -14.98
CA ALA A 239 -10.34 14.60 -15.25
C ALA A 239 -10.62 15.79 -14.32
N GLU A 240 -11.88 16.01 -13.92
CA GLU A 240 -12.28 17.05 -12.97
C GLU A 240 -11.75 16.76 -11.56
N VAL A 241 -11.86 15.52 -11.10
CA VAL A 241 -11.29 15.07 -9.82
C VAL A 241 -9.77 15.23 -9.84
N ASP A 242 -9.11 14.81 -10.90
CA ASP A 242 -7.65 14.93 -11.07
C ASP A 242 -7.21 16.39 -10.99
N ALA A 243 -7.89 17.29 -11.69
CA ALA A 243 -7.57 18.72 -11.68
C ALA A 243 -7.72 19.33 -10.28
N PHE A 244 -8.80 18.98 -9.56
CA PHE A 244 -9.02 19.43 -8.18
C PHE A 244 -7.90 18.93 -7.25
N CYS A 245 -7.55 17.67 -7.33
CA CYS A 245 -6.51 17.08 -6.48
C CYS A 245 -5.12 17.68 -6.77
N LYS A 246 -4.82 17.96 -8.04
CA LYS A 246 -3.57 18.63 -8.42
C LYS A 246 -3.47 20.03 -7.82
N GLU A 247 -4.56 20.77 -7.83
CA GLU A 247 -4.61 22.14 -7.31
C GLU A 247 -4.61 22.17 -5.78
N HIS A 248 -5.35 21.29 -5.11
CA HIS A 248 -5.64 21.42 -3.68
C HIS A 248 -4.99 20.37 -2.78
N ILE A 249 -4.46 19.28 -3.33
CA ILE A 249 -3.96 18.15 -2.51
C ILE A 249 -2.51 17.80 -2.79
N TYR A 250 -2.17 17.42 -4.03
CA TYR A 250 -0.91 16.73 -4.32
C TYR A 250 0.33 17.58 -4.06
N GLN A 251 0.47 18.67 -4.80
CA GLN A 251 1.64 19.54 -4.64
C GLN A 251 1.66 20.22 -3.26
N LYS A 252 0.50 20.56 -2.73
CA LYS A 252 0.38 21.13 -1.37
C LYS A 252 0.94 20.20 -0.31
N THR A 253 0.74 18.90 -0.44
CA THR A 253 1.29 17.90 0.50
C THR A 253 2.83 17.90 0.45
N VAL A 254 3.41 17.88 -0.73
CA VAL A 254 4.87 17.90 -0.92
C VAL A 254 5.46 19.20 -0.36
N ASP A 255 4.85 20.34 -0.68
CA ASP A 255 5.29 21.65 -0.20
C ASP A 255 5.17 21.77 1.32
N ALA A 256 4.09 21.25 1.89
CA ALA A 256 3.86 21.23 3.34
C ALA A 256 4.95 20.42 4.06
N MET A 257 5.27 19.23 3.57
CA MET A 257 6.33 18.39 4.14
C MET A 257 7.67 19.09 4.11
N ARG A 258 8.00 19.75 3.00
CA ARG A 258 9.24 20.53 2.87
C ARG A 258 9.25 21.72 3.82
N ALA A 259 8.15 22.44 3.96
CA ALA A 259 8.01 23.57 4.88
C ALA A 259 8.19 23.15 6.36
N GLU A 260 7.81 21.91 6.71
CA GLU A 260 8.04 21.36 8.05
C GLU A 260 9.47 20.83 8.26
N GLY A 261 10.36 20.98 7.27
CA GLY A 261 11.72 20.43 7.35
C GLY A 261 11.77 18.92 7.20
N ARG A 262 10.76 18.32 6.58
CA ARG A 262 10.58 16.88 6.40
C ARG A 262 10.49 16.54 4.91
N GLU A 263 11.51 16.90 4.15
CA GLU A 263 11.56 16.63 2.71
C GLU A 263 11.23 15.16 2.42
N PHE A 264 10.24 14.94 1.57
CA PHE A 264 9.77 13.60 1.24
C PHE A 264 10.32 13.16 -0.11
N LYS A 265 11.09 12.07 -0.14
CA LYS A 265 11.54 11.38 -1.36
C LYS A 265 11.06 9.93 -1.30
N GLY A 266 10.28 9.53 -2.28
CA GLY A 266 9.71 8.17 -2.29
C GLY A 266 8.32 8.15 -2.89
N ILE A 267 7.49 7.24 -2.40
CA ILE A 267 6.09 7.11 -2.80
C ILE A 267 5.18 7.73 -1.75
N ILE A 268 4.31 8.63 -2.18
CA ILE A 268 3.13 9.01 -1.38
C ILE A 268 1.92 8.33 -2.01
N PHE A 269 1.24 7.55 -1.21
CA PHE A 269 -0.05 6.96 -1.50
C PHE A 269 -1.13 7.86 -0.91
N PHE A 270 -2.00 8.39 -1.76
CA PHE A 270 -3.17 9.17 -1.35
C PHE A 270 -4.39 8.25 -1.33
N GLY A 271 -4.92 7.99 -0.14
CA GLY A 271 -6.27 7.44 -0.01
C GLY A 271 -7.26 8.60 -0.06
N LEU A 272 -8.08 8.64 -1.09
CA LEU A 272 -9.03 9.73 -1.33
C LEU A 272 -10.46 9.24 -1.11
N MET A 273 -11.28 10.09 -0.51
CA MET A 273 -12.73 9.94 -0.48
C MET A 273 -13.33 10.97 -1.43
N LEU A 274 -14.03 10.49 -2.46
CA LEU A 274 -14.77 11.36 -3.40
C LEU A 274 -16.14 11.65 -2.80
N THR A 275 -16.22 12.76 -2.04
CA THR A 275 -17.44 13.16 -1.33
C THR A 275 -18.33 14.07 -2.21
N ALA A 276 -19.55 14.32 -1.75
CA ALA A 276 -20.46 15.27 -2.40
C ALA A 276 -19.88 16.70 -2.44
N ASP A 277 -19.00 17.04 -1.50
CA ASP A 277 -18.33 18.34 -1.40
C ASP A 277 -16.96 18.37 -2.09
N GLY A 278 -16.63 17.34 -2.84
CA GLY A 278 -15.36 17.19 -3.54
C GLY A 278 -14.42 16.17 -2.90
N PRO A 279 -13.26 15.93 -3.55
CA PRO A 279 -12.25 15.02 -3.04
C PRO A 279 -11.66 15.49 -1.70
N LYS A 280 -11.50 14.54 -0.77
CA LYS A 280 -10.83 14.74 0.53
C LYS A 280 -9.83 13.63 0.77
N VAL A 281 -8.73 13.95 1.44
CA VAL A 281 -7.75 12.94 1.84
C VAL A 281 -8.32 12.13 2.99
N LEU A 282 -8.45 10.82 2.79
CA LEU A 282 -8.84 9.88 3.82
C LEU A 282 -7.63 9.50 4.68
N GLU A 283 -6.51 9.18 4.00
CA GLU A 283 -5.25 8.82 4.63
C GLU A 283 -4.07 9.00 3.68
N TYR A 284 -2.87 9.06 4.26
CA TYR A 284 -1.62 8.94 3.53
C TYR A 284 -0.93 7.63 3.87
N ASN A 285 -0.22 7.06 2.89
CA ASN A 285 0.78 6.04 3.14
C ASN A 285 2.10 6.47 2.48
N ALA A 286 3.22 6.15 3.12
CA ALA A 286 4.56 6.60 2.71
C ALA A 286 5.31 5.54 1.89
N ARG A 287 4.59 4.70 1.15
CA ARG A 287 5.09 3.56 0.41
C ARG A 287 4.09 3.14 -0.66
N PHE A 288 4.50 2.23 -1.54
CA PHE A 288 3.59 1.60 -2.48
C PHE A 288 2.42 0.90 -1.77
N GLY A 289 1.25 0.91 -2.39
CA GLY A 289 0.08 0.18 -1.92
C GLY A 289 0.16 -1.33 -2.18
N ASP A 290 -0.59 -2.10 -1.42
CA ASP A 290 -0.75 -3.53 -1.61
C ASP A 290 -2.23 -3.91 -1.32
N PRO A 291 -3.06 -4.19 -2.34
CA PRO A 291 -2.69 -4.71 -3.66
C PRO A 291 -2.65 -3.70 -4.82
N GLU A 292 -2.70 -2.40 -4.61
CA GLU A 292 -2.79 -1.40 -5.69
C GLU A 292 -1.59 -1.48 -6.66
N THR A 293 -0.40 -1.71 -6.15
CA THR A 293 0.83 -1.85 -6.96
C THR A 293 0.69 -2.95 -8.01
N GLN A 294 -0.03 -4.02 -7.69
CA GLN A 294 -0.25 -5.17 -8.55
C GLN A 294 -1.11 -4.88 -9.79
N VAL A 295 -1.84 -3.76 -9.82
CA VAL A 295 -2.57 -3.30 -11.01
C VAL A 295 -1.97 -2.06 -11.66
N VAL A 296 -1.20 -1.28 -10.92
CA VAL A 296 -0.59 -0.04 -11.41
C VAL A 296 0.68 -0.34 -12.22
N LEU A 297 1.59 -1.15 -11.69
CA LEU A 297 2.86 -1.43 -12.35
C LEU A 297 2.74 -2.24 -13.65
N PRO A 298 1.83 -3.22 -13.79
CA PRO A 298 1.62 -3.87 -15.09
C PRO A 298 1.17 -2.92 -16.21
N ARG A 299 0.58 -1.79 -15.86
CA ARG A 299 0.14 -0.77 -16.82
C ARG A 299 1.19 0.32 -17.08
N MET A 300 2.25 0.38 -16.30
CA MET A 300 3.31 1.39 -16.45
C MET A 300 4.24 1.06 -17.62
N LYS A 301 4.45 2.04 -18.52
CA LYS A 301 5.39 1.91 -19.64
C LYS A 301 6.84 2.25 -19.27
N ASN A 302 7.03 3.17 -18.33
CA ASN A 302 8.35 3.62 -17.91
C ASN A 302 9.22 2.47 -17.36
N ASP A 303 10.52 2.62 -17.51
CA ASP A 303 11.48 1.89 -16.69
C ASP A 303 11.41 2.44 -15.27
N ILE A 304 10.99 1.60 -14.32
CA ILE A 304 10.79 2.04 -12.93
C ILE A 304 12.11 2.45 -12.26
N VAL A 305 13.24 1.89 -12.70
CA VAL A 305 14.56 2.23 -12.15
C VAL A 305 14.89 3.70 -12.46
N ASP A 306 14.55 4.20 -13.64
CA ASP A 306 14.73 5.62 -13.99
C ASP A 306 13.94 6.52 -13.03
N LEU A 307 12.75 6.11 -12.64
CA LEU A 307 11.90 6.86 -11.70
C LEU A 307 12.48 6.84 -10.27
N PHE A 308 12.98 5.71 -9.81
CA PHE A 308 13.65 5.64 -8.51
C PHE A 308 14.89 6.53 -8.46
N GLU A 309 15.71 6.48 -9.49
CA GLU A 309 16.90 7.33 -9.59
C GLU A 309 16.54 8.81 -9.65
N ALA A 310 15.52 9.18 -10.43
CA ALA A 310 15.06 10.57 -10.53
C ALA A 310 14.54 11.09 -9.19
N CYS A 311 13.85 10.28 -8.40
CA CYS A 311 13.42 10.66 -7.06
C CYS A 311 14.60 10.92 -6.13
N ILE A 312 15.60 10.06 -6.15
CA ILE A 312 16.80 10.20 -5.31
C ILE A 312 17.60 11.44 -5.73
N ASP A 313 17.75 11.67 -7.02
CA ASP A 313 18.59 12.73 -7.58
C ASP A 313 17.90 14.10 -7.66
N GLY A 314 16.59 14.16 -7.38
CA GLY A 314 15.84 15.41 -7.48
C GLY A 314 15.58 15.88 -8.90
N THR A 315 15.51 14.95 -9.86
CA THR A 315 15.33 15.22 -11.31
C THR A 315 13.99 14.70 -11.85
N LEU A 316 13.02 14.46 -10.98
CA LEU A 316 11.73 13.91 -11.36
C LEU A 316 10.94 14.81 -12.30
N ASP A 317 11.18 16.12 -12.26
CA ASP A 317 10.61 17.12 -13.19
C ASP A 317 10.96 16.85 -14.65
N GLN A 318 12.04 16.11 -14.92
CA GLN A 318 12.51 15.76 -16.26
C GLN A 318 11.91 14.47 -16.79
N VAL A 319 11.08 13.77 -16.00
CA VAL A 319 10.50 12.48 -16.37
C VAL A 319 8.98 12.59 -16.45
N ASP A 320 8.40 12.10 -17.54
CA ASP A 320 6.96 11.97 -17.69
C ASP A 320 6.54 10.53 -17.45
N LEU A 321 5.44 10.33 -16.74
CA LEU A 321 4.84 9.01 -16.53
C LEU A 321 3.95 8.63 -17.71
N HIS A 322 4.11 7.40 -18.17
CA HIS A 322 3.32 6.85 -19.26
C HIS A 322 2.72 5.50 -18.85
N PHE A 323 1.43 5.36 -19.08
CA PHE A 323 0.68 4.13 -18.80
C PHE A 323 0.05 3.59 -20.06
N GLU A 324 -0.15 2.26 -20.11
CA GLU A 324 -0.90 1.63 -21.18
C GLU A 324 -2.36 2.09 -21.17
N ASP A 325 -2.95 2.19 -22.36
CA ASP A 325 -4.37 2.48 -22.54
C ASP A 325 -5.16 1.16 -22.46
N ASN A 326 -5.12 0.55 -21.28
CA ASN A 326 -5.78 -0.69 -20.94
C ASN A 326 -6.32 -0.63 -19.52
N ALA A 327 -6.78 -1.74 -19.01
CA ALA A 327 -7.22 -1.88 -17.62
C ALA A 327 -6.57 -3.11 -16.99
N ALA A 328 -6.49 -3.13 -15.67
CA ALA A 328 -6.01 -4.26 -14.89
C ALA A 328 -6.90 -4.50 -13.68
N VAL A 329 -7.12 -5.77 -13.36
CA VAL A 329 -7.85 -6.22 -12.16
C VAL A 329 -7.02 -7.26 -11.44
N CYS A 330 -6.89 -7.12 -10.12
CA CYS A 330 -6.22 -8.08 -9.25
C CYS A 330 -7.22 -8.65 -8.26
N VAL A 331 -7.31 -9.97 -8.21
CA VAL A 331 -8.10 -10.69 -7.20
C VAL A 331 -7.13 -11.35 -6.22
N VAL A 332 -7.28 -11.05 -4.94
CA VAL A 332 -6.44 -11.66 -3.90
C VAL A 332 -6.97 -13.04 -3.53
N LEU A 333 -6.09 -14.03 -3.60
CA LEU A 333 -6.34 -15.36 -3.05
C LEU A 333 -5.76 -15.40 -1.65
N ALA A 334 -6.62 -15.61 -0.66
CA ALA A 334 -6.26 -15.58 0.75
C ALA A 334 -6.43 -16.97 1.38
N SER A 335 -5.84 -17.15 2.54
CA SER A 335 -6.11 -18.28 3.43
C SER A 335 -7.44 -18.08 4.15
N ASP A 336 -8.31 -19.06 4.12
CA ASP A 336 -9.61 -18.99 4.82
C ASP A 336 -9.39 -18.71 6.31
N GLY A 337 -10.13 -17.75 6.83
CA GLY A 337 -9.97 -17.22 8.19
C GLY A 337 -9.29 -15.85 8.24
N TYR A 338 -8.52 -15.46 7.20
CA TYR A 338 -7.92 -14.13 7.12
C TYR A 338 -9.01 -13.01 7.22
N PRO A 339 -8.82 -11.92 7.98
CA PRO A 339 -7.59 -11.45 8.63
C PRO A 339 -7.38 -11.97 10.06
N GLU A 340 -8.15 -12.93 10.53
CA GLU A 340 -8.01 -13.54 11.86
C GLU A 340 -7.10 -14.77 11.80
N HIS A 341 -7.51 -15.86 12.43
CA HIS A 341 -6.73 -17.09 12.45
C HIS A 341 -6.90 -17.88 11.14
N TYR A 342 -5.78 -18.36 10.60
CA TYR A 342 -5.73 -19.21 9.41
C TYR A 342 -4.55 -20.20 9.49
N GLU A 343 -4.68 -21.30 8.78
CA GLU A 343 -3.61 -22.31 8.67
C GLU A 343 -2.71 -22.03 7.48
N LYS A 344 -1.47 -22.48 7.55
CA LYS A 344 -0.41 -22.31 6.54
C LYS A 344 0.15 -23.65 6.12
N GLY A 345 0.97 -23.66 5.05
CA GLY A 345 1.71 -24.83 4.61
C GLY A 345 0.99 -25.68 3.57
N PHE A 346 -0.10 -25.19 3.00
CA PHE A 346 -0.82 -25.91 1.95
C PHE A 346 -0.13 -25.74 0.59
N PRO A 347 0.12 -26.84 -0.16
CA PRO A 347 0.66 -26.74 -1.51
C PRO A 347 -0.22 -25.91 -2.44
N ILE A 348 0.43 -25.08 -3.25
CA ILE A 348 -0.22 -24.25 -4.26
C ILE A 348 -0.02 -24.90 -5.62
N HIS A 349 -1.13 -25.15 -6.34
CA HIS A 349 -1.12 -25.80 -7.66
C HIS A 349 -1.63 -24.85 -8.73
N GLY A 350 -1.17 -25.05 -9.96
CA GLY A 350 -1.68 -24.34 -11.14
C GLY A 350 -0.87 -23.11 -11.53
N LEU A 351 0.20 -22.78 -10.82
CA LEU A 351 1.04 -21.62 -11.12
C LEU A 351 1.73 -21.73 -12.48
N GLU A 352 2.01 -22.95 -12.95
CA GLU A 352 2.63 -23.24 -14.23
C GLU A 352 1.83 -22.73 -15.44
N HIS A 353 0.52 -22.56 -15.29
CA HIS A 353 -0.34 -22.04 -16.36
C HIS A 353 -0.03 -20.58 -16.72
N PHE A 354 0.61 -19.85 -15.82
CA PHE A 354 0.86 -18.41 -16.00
C PHE A 354 2.30 -18.09 -16.34
N LYS A 355 3.14 -19.10 -16.44
CA LYS A 355 4.52 -18.91 -16.86
C LYS A 355 4.51 -18.41 -18.32
N ASP A 356 5.07 -17.24 -18.54
CA ASP A 356 5.15 -16.58 -19.84
C ASP A 356 3.77 -16.25 -20.47
N ALA A 357 2.69 -16.24 -19.68
CA ALA A 357 1.36 -15.86 -20.15
C ALA A 357 1.23 -14.33 -20.22
N ASP A 358 1.14 -13.80 -21.43
CA ASP A 358 1.00 -12.36 -21.65
C ASP A 358 -0.33 -11.84 -21.10
N GLY A 359 -0.27 -10.74 -20.37
CA GLY A 359 -1.44 -10.10 -19.77
C GLY A 359 -1.94 -10.73 -18.46
N TYR A 360 -1.24 -11.76 -17.96
CA TYR A 360 -1.54 -12.42 -16.70
C TYR A 360 -0.32 -12.40 -15.79
N TYR A 361 -0.55 -12.07 -14.51
CA TYR A 361 0.50 -11.95 -13.53
C TYR A 361 0.03 -12.58 -12.23
N VAL A 362 0.84 -13.44 -11.62
CA VAL A 362 0.57 -14.00 -10.30
C VAL A 362 1.63 -13.46 -9.35
N PHE A 363 1.25 -12.46 -8.57
CA PHE A 363 2.15 -11.84 -7.59
C PHE A 363 2.00 -12.54 -6.25
N HIS A 364 3.09 -13.12 -5.75
CA HIS A 364 3.13 -13.83 -4.49
C HIS A 364 3.21 -12.86 -3.32
N ALA A 365 2.39 -13.11 -2.30
CA ALA A 365 2.46 -12.46 -1.01
C ALA A 365 2.93 -13.48 0.04
N GLY A 366 2.02 -14.16 0.71
CA GLY A 366 2.36 -15.18 1.70
C GLY A 366 2.61 -16.55 1.07
N SER A 367 3.75 -16.75 0.46
CA SER A 367 4.19 -18.04 -0.08
C SER A 367 5.66 -18.33 0.28
N LYS A 368 6.01 -19.60 0.36
CA LYS A 368 7.38 -20.05 0.59
C LYS A 368 7.60 -21.41 -0.04
N PHE A 369 8.85 -21.81 -0.15
CA PHE A 369 9.21 -23.19 -0.45
C PHE A 369 9.20 -24.04 0.83
N ASP A 370 8.64 -25.25 0.76
CA ASP A 370 8.74 -26.23 1.82
C ASP A 370 10.08 -27.01 1.74
N ALA A 371 10.26 -27.99 2.62
CA ALA A 371 11.48 -28.81 2.66
C ALA A 371 11.72 -29.63 1.37
N GLU A 372 10.65 -29.92 0.62
CA GLU A 372 10.70 -30.66 -0.64
C GLU A 372 10.79 -29.74 -1.86
N GLY A 373 10.84 -28.43 -1.66
CA GLY A 373 10.92 -27.44 -2.73
C GLY A 373 9.58 -27.11 -3.39
N GLN A 374 8.46 -27.51 -2.78
CA GLN A 374 7.12 -27.13 -3.23
C GLN A 374 6.76 -25.72 -2.74
N ILE A 375 5.99 -25.00 -3.54
CA ILE A 375 5.46 -23.70 -3.12
C ILE A 375 4.20 -23.94 -2.27
N VAL A 376 4.23 -23.43 -1.04
CA VAL A 376 3.14 -23.58 -0.07
C VAL A 376 2.69 -22.24 0.46
N THR A 377 1.46 -22.18 0.99
CA THR A 377 0.92 -20.99 1.63
C THR A 377 1.71 -20.64 2.90
N ASN A 378 1.93 -19.35 3.13
CA ASN A 378 2.67 -18.83 4.29
C ASN A 378 2.15 -17.48 4.77
N GLY A 379 0.88 -17.19 4.60
CA GLY A 379 0.33 -15.92 5.03
C GLY A 379 -1.18 -15.85 4.83
N GLY A 380 -1.78 -14.75 5.28
CA GLY A 380 -3.21 -14.49 5.12
C GLY A 380 -3.56 -14.19 3.67
N ARG A 381 -2.94 -13.16 3.09
CA ARG A 381 -3.00 -12.95 1.64
C ARG A 381 -1.86 -13.77 1.02
N VAL A 382 -2.22 -14.67 0.12
CA VAL A 382 -1.28 -15.65 -0.45
C VAL A 382 -0.78 -15.21 -1.82
N LEU A 383 -1.71 -14.89 -2.71
CA LEU A 383 -1.41 -14.50 -4.09
C LEU A 383 -2.30 -13.34 -4.52
N GLY A 384 -1.78 -12.47 -5.37
CA GLY A 384 -2.57 -11.51 -6.15
C GLY A 384 -2.60 -11.96 -7.60
N VAL A 385 -3.77 -12.34 -8.10
CA VAL A 385 -3.95 -12.77 -9.48
C VAL A 385 -4.40 -11.57 -10.30
N THR A 386 -3.49 -11.04 -11.11
CA THR A 386 -3.72 -9.86 -11.94
C THR A 386 -3.90 -10.25 -13.40
N ALA A 387 -4.89 -9.69 -14.05
CA ALA A 387 -5.05 -9.76 -15.49
C ALA A 387 -5.33 -8.39 -16.07
N THR A 388 -4.86 -8.19 -17.31
CA THR A 388 -5.14 -6.99 -18.09
C THR A 388 -6.24 -7.25 -19.11
N GLY A 389 -6.82 -6.20 -19.65
CA GLY A 389 -7.81 -6.23 -20.71
C GLY A 389 -7.98 -4.87 -21.34
N LYS A 390 -8.65 -4.78 -22.46
CA LYS A 390 -8.93 -3.51 -23.12
C LYS A 390 -9.86 -2.62 -22.30
N THR A 391 -10.73 -3.25 -21.52
CA THR A 391 -11.68 -2.60 -20.62
C THR A 391 -11.58 -3.20 -19.22
N LEU A 392 -12.11 -2.50 -18.23
CA LEU A 392 -12.20 -3.02 -16.86
C LEU A 392 -13.02 -4.32 -16.79
N LYS A 393 -14.11 -4.41 -17.53
CA LYS A 393 -14.95 -5.62 -17.59
C LYS A 393 -14.20 -6.80 -18.16
N GLU A 394 -13.41 -6.61 -19.22
CA GLU A 394 -12.58 -7.65 -19.82
C GLU A 394 -11.46 -8.06 -18.85
N ALA A 395 -10.76 -7.10 -18.25
CA ALA A 395 -9.71 -7.39 -17.27
C ALA A 395 -10.26 -8.18 -16.06
N ARG A 396 -11.43 -7.81 -15.55
CA ARG A 396 -12.12 -8.51 -14.46
C ARG A 396 -12.45 -9.95 -14.84
N ALA A 397 -13.05 -10.16 -16.00
CA ALA A 397 -13.38 -11.49 -16.49
C ALA A 397 -12.11 -12.36 -16.64
N ASN A 398 -11.05 -11.80 -17.20
CA ASN A 398 -9.76 -12.47 -17.34
C ASN A 398 -9.15 -12.85 -15.98
N ALA A 399 -9.19 -11.95 -15.02
CA ALA A 399 -8.66 -12.20 -13.67
C ALA A 399 -9.41 -13.33 -12.96
N TYR A 400 -10.74 -13.33 -13.00
CA TYR A 400 -11.53 -14.39 -12.37
C TYR A 400 -11.36 -15.74 -13.08
N THR A 401 -11.28 -15.76 -14.39
CA THR A 401 -10.94 -17.00 -15.13
C THR A 401 -9.59 -17.54 -14.69
N ALA A 402 -8.59 -16.66 -14.55
CA ALA A 402 -7.27 -17.06 -14.08
C ALA A 402 -7.29 -17.66 -12.66
N THR A 403 -8.13 -17.17 -11.76
CA THR A 403 -8.22 -17.71 -10.39
C THR A 403 -8.67 -19.16 -10.34
N GLU A 404 -9.38 -19.64 -11.36
CA GLU A 404 -9.88 -21.02 -11.42
C GLU A 404 -8.75 -22.04 -11.59
N PHE A 405 -7.62 -21.64 -12.19
CA PHE A 405 -6.46 -22.52 -12.41
C PHE A 405 -5.61 -22.73 -11.16
N ILE A 406 -5.72 -21.84 -10.16
CA ILE A 406 -4.89 -21.86 -8.97
C ILE A 406 -5.70 -22.46 -7.80
N THR A 407 -5.14 -23.48 -7.16
CA THR A 407 -5.78 -24.19 -6.05
C THR A 407 -4.84 -24.40 -4.88
N PHE A 408 -5.38 -24.28 -3.68
CA PHE A 408 -4.80 -24.74 -2.42
C PHE A 408 -5.95 -24.97 -1.43
N ASP A 409 -5.78 -25.85 -0.46
CA ASP A 409 -6.88 -26.44 0.32
C ASP A 409 -7.79 -25.41 1.01
N ASN A 410 -7.24 -24.36 1.58
CA ASN A 410 -8.04 -23.33 2.26
C ASN A 410 -8.14 -22.03 1.45
N LYS A 411 -8.15 -22.13 0.14
CA LYS A 411 -8.29 -20.96 -0.75
C LYS A 411 -9.60 -20.20 -0.48
N TYR A 412 -9.47 -18.91 -0.24
CA TYR A 412 -10.57 -17.97 -0.09
C TYR A 412 -10.35 -16.75 -0.98
N MET A 413 -11.40 -16.26 -1.60
CA MET A 413 -11.40 -15.00 -2.35
C MET A 413 -12.79 -14.36 -2.34
N ARG A 414 -12.84 -13.06 -2.57
CA ARG A 414 -14.10 -12.38 -2.88
C ARG A 414 -14.48 -12.64 -4.34
N HIS A 415 -15.79 -12.70 -4.60
CA HIS A 415 -16.35 -12.94 -5.93
C HIS A 415 -16.89 -11.66 -6.59
N ASP A 416 -16.85 -10.54 -5.87
CA ASP A 416 -17.42 -9.24 -6.27
C ASP A 416 -16.37 -8.14 -6.50
N ILE A 417 -15.09 -8.50 -6.65
CA ILE A 417 -14.05 -7.52 -6.95
C ILE A 417 -14.38 -6.82 -8.27
N GLY A 418 -14.40 -5.49 -8.21
CA GLY A 418 -14.74 -4.67 -9.36
C GLY A 418 -16.23 -4.50 -9.62
N LYS A 419 -17.10 -4.85 -8.68
CA LYS A 419 -18.56 -4.63 -8.83
C LYS A 419 -18.90 -3.19 -9.18
N ALA A 420 -18.17 -2.23 -8.62
CA ALA A 420 -18.37 -0.81 -8.92
C ALA A 420 -18.15 -0.44 -10.40
N ILE A 421 -17.45 -1.26 -11.17
CA ILE A 421 -17.26 -1.08 -12.61
C ILE A 421 -18.62 -1.08 -13.35
N ASP A 422 -19.58 -1.85 -12.85
CA ASP A 422 -20.91 -1.94 -13.45
C ASP A 422 -21.80 -0.71 -13.16
N GLU A 423 -21.36 0.15 -12.24
CA GLU A 423 -22.04 1.38 -11.84
C GLU A 423 -21.52 2.62 -12.59
N ALA A 424 -20.47 2.47 -13.39
CA ALA A 424 -19.77 3.55 -14.07
C ALA A 424 -20.31 3.86 -15.46
#